data_3384be442a4a8b1d4f54f0070fbf9088
#
_entry.id   3384be442a4a8b1d4f54f0070fbf9088
#
_cell.length_a   1.000
_cell.length_b   1.000
_cell.length_c   1.000
_cell.angle_alpha   90.00
_cell.angle_beta   90.00
_cell.angle_gamma   90.00
#
_symmetry.space_group_name_H-M   'P 1'
#
loop_
_entity.id
_entity.type
_entity.pdbx_description
1 polymer ?
#
loop_
_entity_poly.entity_id
_entity_poly.type
_entity_poly.pdbx_seq_one_letter_code
_entity_poly.pdbx_strand_id
1 'polypeptide(L)'
;MDNAFFCNSGCEANEAAIKLARLYGHNKGVDQPAIIVMEKAFHGRTIATLSATGSRKVQAGFEPLLSGFVRVPYDDVQTLEQVATHNKTIVAVLVEPIQAESGIKVPPDGYLAKVREICT
;
A
#
# COMPACT_ATOMS: atom_id res chain seq x y z
N MET A 1 -13.40 13.67 -6.51
CA MET A 1 -12.54 13.01 -7.52
C MET A 1 -12.98 13.47 -8.90
N ASP A 2 -12.03 13.87 -9.73
CA ASP A 2 -12.33 14.51 -11.01
C ASP A 2 -12.05 13.58 -12.20
N ASN A 3 -11.31 12.51 -12.00
CA ASN A 3 -10.93 11.57 -13.05
C ASN A 3 -11.11 10.12 -12.59
N ALA A 4 -11.36 9.23 -13.55
CA ALA A 4 -11.42 7.79 -13.36
C ALA A 4 -10.52 7.09 -14.38
N PHE A 5 -9.87 6.01 -13.94
CA PHE A 5 -9.08 5.12 -14.78
C PHE A 5 -9.73 3.73 -14.77
N PHE A 6 -10.01 3.20 -15.95
CA PHE A 6 -10.63 1.88 -16.13
C PHE A 6 -9.60 0.85 -16.58
N CYS A 7 -9.65 -0.34 -16.00
CA CYS A 7 -8.77 -1.46 -16.31
C CYS A 7 -9.51 -2.79 -16.13
N ASN A 8 -8.85 -3.92 -16.44
CA ASN A 8 -9.52 -5.22 -16.47
C ASN A 8 -9.56 -5.93 -15.11
N SER A 9 -8.72 -5.53 -14.14
CA SER A 9 -8.59 -6.25 -12.87
C SER A 9 -8.14 -5.33 -11.74
N GLY A 10 -8.35 -5.78 -10.51
CA GLY A 10 -7.79 -5.13 -9.32
C GLY A 10 -6.27 -5.09 -9.32
N CYS A 11 -5.62 -6.12 -9.87
CA CYS A 11 -4.16 -6.15 -10.01
C CYS A 11 -3.66 -5.00 -10.90
N GLU A 12 -4.28 -4.79 -12.04
CA GLU A 12 -3.95 -3.67 -12.94
C GLU A 12 -4.26 -2.31 -12.31
N ALA A 13 -5.35 -2.20 -11.56
CA ALA A 13 -5.67 -0.99 -10.81
C ALA A 13 -4.59 -0.68 -9.76
N ASN A 14 -4.13 -1.69 -9.03
CA ASN A 14 -3.05 -1.53 -8.05
C ASN A 14 -1.70 -1.22 -8.71
N GLU A 15 -1.38 -1.81 -9.87
CA GLU A 15 -0.20 -1.44 -10.65
C GLU A 15 -0.24 0.05 -11.03
N ALA A 16 -1.37 0.53 -11.51
CA ALA A 16 -1.55 1.94 -11.83
C ALA A 16 -1.40 2.85 -10.60
N ALA A 17 -1.99 2.45 -9.47
CA ALA A 17 -1.88 3.19 -8.21
C ALA A 17 -0.44 3.28 -7.70
N ILE A 18 0.32 2.18 -7.75
CA ILE A 18 1.74 2.13 -7.36
C ILE A 18 2.57 3.06 -8.25
N LYS A 19 2.36 3.02 -9.57
CA LYS A 19 3.06 3.89 -10.51
C LYS A 19 2.73 5.37 -10.26
N LEU A 20 1.46 5.67 -10.03
CA LEU A 20 0.99 7.04 -9.74
C LEU A 20 1.63 7.58 -8.45
N ALA A 21 1.66 6.76 -7.39
CA ALA A 21 2.30 7.13 -6.13
C ALA A 21 3.79 7.43 -6.31
N ARG A 22 4.51 6.61 -7.09
CA ARG A 22 5.93 6.85 -7.40
C ARG A 22 6.14 8.12 -8.19
N LEU A 23 5.35 8.35 -9.23
CA LEU A 23 5.43 9.57 -10.03
C LEU A 23 5.14 10.82 -9.19
N TYR A 24 4.14 10.76 -8.33
CA TYR A 24 3.84 11.82 -7.37
C TYR A 24 5.04 12.10 -6.46
N GLY A 25 5.67 11.06 -5.91
CA GLY A 25 6.84 11.19 -5.06
C GLY A 25 8.02 11.86 -5.77
N HIS A 26 8.34 11.43 -6.99
CA HIS A 26 9.39 12.05 -7.78
C HIS A 26 9.08 13.52 -8.09
N ASN A 27 7.85 13.85 -8.41
CA ASN A 27 7.43 15.25 -8.63
C ASN A 27 7.54 16.11 -7.36
N LYS A 28 7.57 15.48 -6.19
CA LYS A 28 7.83 16.13 -4.89
C LYS A 28 9.29 16.09 -4.47
N GLY A 29 10.18 15.63 -5.34
CA GLY A 29 11.62 15.57 -5.06
C GLY A 29 12.07 14.39 -4.21
N VAL A 30 11.24 13.34 -4.07
CA VAL A 30 11.62 12.13 -3.34
C VAL A 30 12.27 11.15 -4.31
N ASP A 31 13.56 10.88 -4.13
CA ASP A 31 14.33 10.01 -5.04
C ASP A 31 13.90 8.55 -4.99
N GLN A 32 13.57 8.06 -3.81
CA GLN A 32 13.14 6.68 -3.59
C GLN A 32 11.78 6.65 -2.87
N PRO A 33 10.68 6.95 -3.60
CA PRO A 33 9.35 6.96 -3.02
C PRO A 33 8.97 5.59 -2.44
N ALA A 34 8.45 5.59 -1.23
CA ALA A 34 7.96 4.39 -0.57
C ALA A 34 6.46 4.49 -0.28
N ILE A 35 5.80 3.34 -0.31
CA ILE A 35 4.38 3.19 -0.07
C ILE A 35 4.19 2.35 1.19
N ILE A 36 3.40 2.82 2.15
CA ILE A 36 3.00 2.00 3.29
C ILE A 36 1.97 0.97 2.82
N VAL A 37 2.19 -0.27 3.18
CA VAL A 37 1.27 -1.40 2.95
C VAL A 37 1.03 -2.14 4.26
N MET A 38 -0.08 -2.87 4.35
CA MET A 38 -0.45 -3.57 5.57
C MET A 38 0.10 -5.00 5.59
N GLU A 39 0.43 -5.49 6.78
CA GLU A 39 0.68 -6.91 6.97
C GLU A 39 -0.56 -7.73 6.54
N LYS A 40 -0.33 -8.92 6.00
CA LYS A 40 -1.37 -9.84 5.54
C LYS A 40 -2.28 -9.28 4.43
N ALA A 41 -1.92 -8.15 3.81
CA ALA A 41 -2.65 -7.57 2.69
C ALA A 41 -2.50 -8.42 1.42
N PHE A 42 -3.48 -8.35 0.54
CA PHE A 42 -3.42 -8.91 -0.80
C PHE A 42 -3.67 -7.80 -1.84
N HIS A 43 -2.73 -7.62 -2.76
CA HIS A 43 -2.82 -6.57 -3.78
C HIS A 43 -2.65 -7.09 -5.22
N GLY A 44 -2.42 -8.36 -5.39
CA GLY A 44 -2.21 -9.00 -6.69
C GLY A 44 -0.96 -9.88 -6.75
N ARG A 45 -0.67 -10.42 -7.94
CA ARG A 45 0.43 -11.38 -8.16
C ARG A 45 1.42 -10.97 -9.26
N THR A 46 1.31 -9.78 -9.82
CA THR A 46 2.39 -9.18 -10.62
C THR A 46 3.56 -8.80 -9.70
N ILE A 47 4.74 -8.60 -10.22
CA ILE A 47 5.92 -8.36 -9.36
C ILE A 47 5.72 -7.19 -8.39
N ALA A 48 5.15 -6.08 -8.84
CA ALA A 48 4.92 -4.94 -7.96
C ALA A 48 3.81 -5.21 -6.94
N THR A 49 2.66 -5.72 -7.36
CA THR A 49 1.54 -6.03 -6.46
C THR A 49 1.86 -7.20 -5.53
N LEU A 50 2.64 -8.18 -5.99
CA LEU A 50 3.16 -9.26 -5.16
C LEU A 50 4.09 -8.73 -4.06
N SER A 51 4.95 -7.77 -4.41
CA SER A 51 5.85 -7.14 -3.45
C SER A 51 5.09 -6.34 -2.39
N ALA A 52 3.96 -5.74 -2.74
CA ALA A 52 3.05 -5.05 -1.82
C ALA A 52 2.22 -6.02 -0.96
N THR A 53 2.01 -7.26 -1.43
CA THR A 53 1.25 -8.29 -0.73
C THR A 53 1.97 -8.75 0.54
N GLY A 54 1.24 -8.97 1.63
CA GLY A 54 1.78 -9.28 2.94
C GLY A 54 2.02 -10.77 3.22
N SER A 55 2.03 -11.63 2.21
CA SER A 55 2.18 -13.10 2.37
C SER A 55 3.49 -13.61 1.80
N ARG A 56 4.40 -14.04 2.66
CA ARG A 56 5.67 -14.68 2.25
C ARG A 56 5.45 -15.97 1.45
N LYS A 57 4.37 -16.69 1.72
CA LYS A 57 4.07 -17.95 1.03
C LYS A 57 3.90 -17.75 -0.47
N VAL A 58 3.22 -16.66 -0.89
CA VAL A 58 3.00 -16.37 -2.31
C VAL A 58 4.19 -15.66 -2.97
N GLN A 59 5.07 -15.07 -2.17
CA GLN A 59 6.28 -14.37 -2.63
C GLN A 59 7.45 -15.32 -2.87
N ALA A 60 7.48 -16.47 -2.18
CA ALA A 60 8.60 -17.41 -2.23
C ALA A 60 8.86 -17.92 -3.66
N GLY A 61 10.10 -17.81 -4.09
CA GLY A 61 10.55 -18.20 -5.44
C GLY A 61 10.51 -17.09 -6.48
N PHE A 62 10.01 -15.89 -6.14
CA PHE A 62 9.91 -14.74 -7.06
C PHE A 62 10.81 -13.57 -6.64
N GLU A 63 11.72 -13.82 -5.69
CA GLU A 63 12.72 -12.83 -5.28
C GLU A 63 13.76 -12.57 -6.40
N PRO A 64 14.36 -11.38 -6.46
CA PRO A 64 14.18 -10.26 -5.53
C PRO A 64 12.87 -9.52 -5.74
N LEU A 65 12.18 -9.23 -4.64
CA LEU A 65 10.96 -8.43 -4.68
C LEU A 65 11.29 -6.96 -4.98
N LEU A 66 10.29 -6.23 -5.47
CA LEU A 66 10.41 -4.81 -5.71
C LEU A 66 10.54 -4.05 -4.38
N SER A 67 11.52 -3.17 -4.28
CA SER A 67 11.69 -2.28 -3.14
C SER A 67 10.71 -1.10 -3.16
N GLY A 68 10.61 -0.39 -2.04
CA GLY A 68 9.75 0.80 -1.93
C GLY A 68 8.41 0.51 -1.24
N PHE A 69 8.31 -0.58 -0.48
CA PHE A 69 7.16 -0.88 0.36
C PHE A 69 7.58 -0.98 1.83
N VAL A 70 6.85 -0.30 2.70
CA VAL A 70 7.04 -0.34 4.15
C VAL A 70 5.80 -0.96 4.78
N ARG A 71 5.98 -2.05 5.52
CA ARG A 71 4.86 -2.78 6.15
C ARG A 71 4.57 -2.27 7.54
N VAL A 72 3.28 -2.10 7.82
CA VAL A 72 2.75 -1.80 9.15
C VAL A 72 1.62 -2.78 9.48
N PRO A 73 1.34 -3.05 10.77
CA PRO A 73 0.19 -3.86 11.13
C PRO A 73 -1.12 -3.21 10.66
N TYR A 74 -2.07 -4.05 10.23
CA TYR A 74 -3.42 -3.59 9.90
C TYR A 74 -4.15 -3.19 11.17
N ASP A 75 -4.92 -2.10 11.11
CA ASP A 75 -5.65 -1.56 12.26
C ASP A 75 -4.75 -0.97 13.38
N ASP A 76 -3.51 -0.63 13.06
CA ASP A 76 -2.59 0.05 13.98
C ASP A 76 -2.27 1.47 13.48
N VAL A 77 -3.18 2.40 13.80
CA VAL A 77 -3.06 3.81 13.41
C VAL A 77 -1.80 4.44 14.00
N GLN A 78 -1.45 4.08 15.24
CA GLN A 78 -0.28 4.66 15.92
C GLN A 78 1.03 4.31 15.21
N THR A 79 1.22 3.06 14.85
CA THR A 79 2.40 2.63 14.09
C THR A 79 2.43 3.28 12.71
N LEU A 80 1.29 3.35 12.02
CA LEU A 80 1.20 4.01 10.73
C LEU A 80 1.59 5.48 10.81
N GLU A 81 1.09 6.21 11.78
CA GLU A 81 1.41 7.63 12.00
C GLU A 81 2.91 7.83 12.31
N GLN A 82 3.48 6.99 13.17
CA GLN A 82 4.90 7.03 13.48
C GLN A 82 5.77 6.83 12.23
N VAL A 83 5.47 5.81 11.43
CA VAL A 83 6.19 5.54 10.20
C VAL A 83 6.06 6.69 9.20
N ALA A 84 4.85 7.21 8.99
CA ALA A 84 4.60 8.32 8.07
C ALA A 84 5.32 9.60 8.51
N THR A 85 5.37 9.87 9.82
CA THR A 85 6.01 11.07 10.36
C THR A 85 7.54 11.00 10.28
N HIS A 86 8.14 9.86 10.59
CA HIS A 86 9.59 9.72 10.71
C HIS A 86 10.29 9.30 9.40
N ASN A 87 9.54 8.79 8.42
CA ASN A 87 10.11 8.39 7.14
C ASN A 87 9.67 9.33 6.02
N LYS A 88 10.57 10.21 5.61
CA LYS A 88 10.32 11.24 4.58
C LYS A 88 10.21 10.68 3.16
N THR A 89 10.48 9.41 2.94
CA THR A 89 10.29 8.75 1.65
C THR A 89 8.85 8.29 1.41
N ILE A 90 8.02 8.24 2.46
CA ILE A 90 6.63 7.81 2.35
C ILE A 90 5.83 8.82 1.52
N VAL A 91 5.18 8.33 0.47
CA VAL A 91 4.38 9.16 -0.45
C VAL A 91 2.92 8.72 -0.55
N ALA A 92 2.60 7.50 -0.09
CA ALA A 92 1.25 6.96 -0.17
C ALA A 92 1.02 5.83 0.85
N VAL A 93 -0.24 5.53 1.07
CA VAL A 93 -0.71 4.33 1.79
C VAL A 93 -1.59 3.52 0.83
N LEU A 94 -1.31 2.23 0.69
CA LEU A 94 -2.13 1.27 -0.05
C LEU A 94 -2.77 0.32 0.96
N VAL A 95 -4.08 0.37 1.08
CA VAL A 95 -4.83 -0.34 2.12
C VAL A 95 -6.11 -0.95 1.55
N GLU A 96 -6.45 -2.17 2.02
CA GLU A 96 -7.75 -2.78 1.78
C GLU A 96 -8.75 -2.27 2.81
N PRO A 97 -9.94 -1.81 2.41
CA PRO A 97 -10.99 -1.46 3.38
C PRO A 97 -11.42 -2.65 4.24
N ILE A 98 -11.37 -3.84 3.68
CA ILE A 98 -11.61 -5.14 4.35
C ILE A 98 -10.56 -6.10 3.80
N GLN A 99 -9.76 -6.70 4.68
CA GLN A 99 -8.84 -7.76 4.27
C GLN A 99 -9.60 -9.08 4.15
N ALA A 100 -9.49 -9.74 3.00
CA ALA A 100 -10.23 -10.98 2.72
C ALA A 100 -9.32 -12.21 2.65
N GLU A 101 -8.16 -12.13 2.02
CA GLU A 101 -7.30 -13.27 1.69
C GLU A 101 -6.76 -14.00 2.92
N SER A 102 -6.44 -13.29 3.98
CA SER A 102 -5.94 -13.86 5.24
C SER A 102 -7.01 -14.10 6.30
N GLY A 103 -8.26 -14.27 5.88
CA GLY A 103 -9.45 -14.26 6.72
C GLY A 103 -10.14 -12.90 6.71
N ILE A 104 -11.46 -12.90 6.75
CA ILE A 104 -12.23 -11.65 6.68
C ILE A 104 -11.90 -10.78 7.90
N LYS A 105 -11.23 -9.66 7.67
CA LYS A 105 -10.85 -8.71 8.71
C LYS A 105 -11.41 -7.34 8.39
N VAL A 106 -12.41 -6.93 9.17
CA VAL A 106 -13.05 -5.62 9.07
C VAL A 106 -12.42 -4.72 10.13
N PRO A 107 -11.86 -3.57 9.76
CA PRO A 107 -11.29 -2.66 10.75
C PRO A 107 -12.42 -1.99 11.56
N PRO A 108 -12.13 -1.48 12.77
CA PRO A 108 -13.10 -0.74 13.55
C PRO A 108 -13.51 0.56 12.86
N ASP A 109 -14.67 1.07 13.26
CA ASP A 109 -15.17 2.36 12.78
C ASP A 109 -14.12 3.47 13.00
N GLY A 110 -13.96 4.32 11.98
CA GLY A 110 -13.03 5.43 12.03
C GLY A 110 -11.58 5.11 11.62
N TYR A 111 -11.19 3.84 11.46
CA TYR A 111 -9.83 3.48 11.04
C TYR A 111 -9.45 4.13 9.71
N LEU A 112 -10.26 3.97 8.66
CA LEU A 112 -9.97 4.54 7.34
C LEU A 112 -9.99 6.08 7.35
N ALA A 113 -10.84 6.68 8.18
CA ALA A 113 -10.85 8.13 8.36
C ALA A 113 -9.52 8.61 8.96
N LYS A 114 -8.99 7.92 9.97
CA LYS A 114 -7.68 8.21 10.55
C LYS A 114 -6.54 8.04 9.55
N VAL A 115 -6.57 6.97 8.76
CA VAL A 115 -5.60 6.78 7.65
C VAL A 115 -5.64 7.96 6.69
N ARG A 116 -6.84 8.44 6.34
CA ARG A 116 -7.02 9.61 5.48
C ARG A 116 -6.43 10.88 6.10
N GLU A 117 -6.67 11.12 7.39
CA GLU A 117 -6.11 12.27 8.12
C GLU A 117 -4.57 12.28 8.06
N ILE A 118 -3.94 11.13 8.29
CA ILE A 118 -2.47 10.97 8.23
C ILE A 118 -1.94 11.29 6.81
N CYS A 119 -2.67 10.92 5.78
CA CYS A 119 -2.29 11.18 4.38
C CYS A 119 -2.47 12.64 3.94
N THR A 120 -3.15 13.45 4.71
CA THR A 120 -3.40 14.85 4.37
C THR A 120 -2.35 15.78 4.95
#